data_5f79ee89fde46507b98b2e7d266143e2
#
_entry.id   5f79ee89fde46507b98b2e7d266143e2
#
_cell.length_a   1.000
_cell.length_b   1.000
_cell.length_c   1.000
_cell.angle_alpha   90.00
_cell.angle_beta   90.00
_cell.angle_gamma   90.00
#
_symmetry.space_group_name_H-M   'P 1'
#
loop_
_entity.id
_entity.type
_entity.pdbx_description
1 polymer ?
#
loop_
_entity_poly.entity_id
_entity_poly.type
_entity_poly.pdbx_seq_one_letter_code
_entity_poly.pdbx_strand_id
1 'polypeptide(L)'
;MASTKKDTHITNLAALEKAANGEIVTLPGWTEEQPFVARLKRASLTGMIRAGKIPNPLIAAAQKLYEGSGKSRANATFEETAKVMRLVVEEALAEPTMEQLKAAGLDLTEEQADQIYLYAIKGAKVLEA
;
A
#
# COMPACT_ATOMS: atom_id res chain seq x y z
N MET A 1 23.75 -8.73 -20.54
CA MET A 1 23.71 -9.02 -19.80
C MET A 1 23.16 -9.76 -19.03
N ALA A 2 22.98 -10.10 -19.26
CA ALA A 2 22.38 -11.14 -18.55
C ALA A 2 22.97 -11.51 -17.26
N SER A 3 23.99 -10.92 -16.94
CA SER A 3 24.70 -11.23 -15.72
C SER A 3 23.82 -11.05 -14.48
N THR A 4 22.85 -10.17 -14.55
CA THR A 4 22.04 -9.90 -13.38
C THR A 4 21.27 -11.11 -12.87
N LYS A 5 20.81 -11.94 -13.77
CA LYS A 5 20.05 -13.10 -13.34
C LYS A 5 20.92 -14.17 -12.71
N LYS A 6 22.24 -14.03 -12.87
CA LYS A 6 23.18 -14.97 -12.25
C LYS A 6 23.80 -14.42 -10.99
N ASP A 7 23.37 -13.25 -10.57
CA ASP A 7 23.92 -12.64 -9.37
C ASP A 7 23.52 -13.47 -8.16
N THR A 8 24.53 -14.03 -7.49
CA THR A 8 24.31 -14.83 -6.31
C THR A 8 24.75 -14.13 -5.03
N HIS A 9 25.11 -12.87 -5.15
CA HIS A 9 25.52 -12.12 -3.98
C HIS A 9 24.34 -11.81 -3.08
N ILE A 10 24.57 -11.90 -1.78
CA ILE A 10 23.56 -11.52 -0.82
C ILE A 10 23.42 -10.00 -0.85
N THR A 11 22.19 -9.52 -0.92
CA THR A 11 21.90 -8.10 -0.90
C THR A 11 22.42 -7.49 0.40
N ASN A 12 23.14 -6.39 0.31
CA ASN A 12 23.70 -5.79 1.52
C ASN A 12 22.60 -5.09 2.35
N LEU A 13 22.92 -4.90 3.62
CA LEU A 13 21.97 -4.38 4.57
C LEU A 13 21.50 -2.96 4.22
N ALA A 14 22.41 -2.13 3.71
CA ALA A 14 22.05 -0.76 3.35
C ALA A 14 20.98 -0.73 2.26
N ALA A 15 21.09 -1.61 1.26
CA ALA A 15 20.10 -1.71 0.20
C ALA A 15 18.76 -2.19 0.74
N LEU A 16 18.79 -3.13 1.69
CA LEU A 16 17.57 -3.62 2.32
C LEU A 16 16.88 -2.54 3.15
N GLU A 17 17.65 -1.76 3.86
CA GLU A 17 17.10 -0.65 4.65
C GLU A 17 16.46 0.39 3.75
N LYS A 18 17.09 0.67 2.62
CA LYS A 18 16.53 1.62 1.66
C LYS A 18 15.21 1.11 1.10
N ALA A 19 15.14 -0.18 0.78
CA ALA A 19 13.92 -0.78 0.29
C ALA A 19 12.81 -0.72 1.34
N ALA A 20 13.16 -0.94 2.60
CA ALA A 20 12.19 -0.91 3.70
C ALA A 20 11.62 0.48 3.92
N ASN A 21 12.39 1.54 3.62
CA ASN A 21 11.92 2.91 3.77
C ASN A 21 10.94 3.34 2.67
N GLY A 22 10.84 2.56 1.60
CA GLY A 22 9.90 2.84 0.52
C GLY A 22 10.48 3.74 -0.56
N GLU A 23 9.61 4.20 -1.42
CA GLU A 23 9.97 4.98 -2.61
C GLU A 23 9.20 6.28 -2.67
N ILE A 24 9.82 7.29 -3.27
CA ILE A 24 9.15 8.56 -3.54
C ILE A 24 8.32 8.38 -4.82
N VAL A 25 7.03 8.65 -4.72
CA VAL A 25 6.08 8.44 -5.82
C VAL A 25 5.31 9.72 -6.04
N THR A 26 5.06 10.05 -7.30
CA THR A 26 4.24 11.21 -7.65
C THR A 26 2.81 10.73 -7.90
N LEU A 27 1.89 11.31 -7.16
CA LEU A 27 0.47 10.99 -7.24
C LEU A 27 -0.30 12.21 -7.73
N PRO A 28 -1.52 12.05 -8.23
CA PRO A 28 -2.34 13.20 -8.54
C PRO A 28 -2.58 14.01 -7.27
N GLY A 29 -2.52 15.33 -7.40
CA GLY A 29 -2.70 16.21 -6.25
C GLY A 29 -4.17 16.51 -6.00
N TRP A 30 -4.40 17.37 -5.03
CA TRP A 30 -5.75 17.87 -4.75
C TRP A 30 -6.15 18.95 -5.73
N THR A 31 -5.17 19.55 -6.41
CA THR A 31 -5.41 20.49 -7.51
C THR A 31 -4.62 20.02 -8.72
N GLU A 32 -5.02 20.48 -9.90
CA GLU A 32 -4.33 20.10 -11.12
C GLU A 32 -2.92 20.65 -11.20
N GLU A 33 -2.66 21.74 -10.50
CA GLU A 33 -1.40 22.46 -10.63
C GLU A 33 -0.30 21.91 -9.74
N GLN A 34 -0.66 21.15 -8.72
CA GLN A 34 0.33 20.68 -7.77
C GLN A 34 0.16 19.19 -7.53
N PRO A 35 1.10 18.39 -8.01
CA PRO A 35 1.05 16.95 -7.71
C PRO A 35 1.33 16.68 -6.25
N PHE A 36 0.93 15.52 -5.80
CA PHE A 36 1.19 15.06 -4.45
C PHE A 36 2.36 14.08 -4.49
N VAL A 37 3.50 14.50 -3.97
CA VAL A 37 4.69 13.65 -3.92
C VAL A 37 4.80 13.06 -2.53
N ALA A 38 4.83 11.75 -2.44
CA ALA A 38 4.79 11.05 -1.17
C ALA A 38 5.78 9.89 -1.17
N ARG A 39 6.18 9.48 0.03
CA ARG A 39 6.94 8.26 0.20
C ARG A 39 5.96 7.14 0.51
N LEU A 40 6.00 6.09 -0.30
CA LEU A 40 5.14 4.92 -0.13
C LEU A 40 5.98 3.69 0.16
N LYS A 41 5.44 2.77 0.95
CA LYS A 41 6.09 1.49 1.19
C LYS A 41 5.10 0.36 0.92
N ARG A 42 5.66 -0.82 0.66
CA ARG A 42 4.84 -2.00 0.43
C ARG A 42 4.16 -2.41 1.72
N ALA A 43 2.97 -2.93 1.59
CA ALA A 43 2.22 -3.46 2.73
C ALA A 43 1.66 -4.82 2.36
N SER A 44 1.64 -5.72 3.31
CA SER A 44 1.16 -7.09 3.11
C SER A 44 -0.07 -7.30 3.96
N LEU A 45 -1.16 -7.75 3.35
CA LEU A 45 -2.38 -8.07 4.10
C LEU A 45 -2.11 -9.13 5.16
N THR A 46 -1.39 -10.20 4.78
CA THR A 46 -1.07 -11.25 5.74
C THR A 46 -0.16 -10.74 6.85
N GLY A 47 0.79 -9.88 6.51
CA GLY A 47 1.65 -9.28 7.51
C GLY A 47 0.89 -8.40 8.47
N MET A 48 -0.06 -7.62 7.96
CA MET A 48 -0.89 -6.75 8.80
C MET A 48 -1.80 -7.56 9.72
N ILE A 49 -2.36 -8.66 9.21
CA ILE A 49 -3.17 -9.54 10.04
C ILE A 49 -2.32 -10.12 11.17
N ARG A 50 -1.13 -10.60 10.83
CA ARG A 50 -0.22 -11.21 11.81
C ARG A 50 0.22 -10.21 12.87
N ALA A 51 0.39 -8.95 12.48
CA ALA A 51 0.80 -7.88 13.39
C ALA A 51 -0.36 -7.31 14.20
N GLY A 52 -1.59 -7.80 13.99
CA GLY A 52 -2.75 -7.31 14.71
C GLY A 52 -3.25 -5.96 14.24
N LYS A 53 -2.89 -5.57 13.02
CA LYS A 53 -3.30 -4.26 12.48
C LYS A 53 -4.65 -4.29 11.80
N ILE A 54 -5.21 -5.47 11.58
CA ILE A 54 -6.55 -5.63 11.02
C ILE A 54 -7.47 -6.04 12.16
N PRO A 55 -8.49 -5.22 12.50
CA PRO A 55 -9.44 -5.59 13.55
C PRO A 55 -10.13 -6.92 13.24
N ASN A 56 -10.40 -7.71 14.28
CA ASN A 56 -11.00 -9.02 14.10
C ASN A 56 -12.26 -9.01 13.23
N PRO A 57 -13.19 -8.05 13.39
CA PRO A 57 -14.39 -8.04 12.53
C PRO A 57 -14.08 -7.88 11.04
N LEU A 58 -12.87 -7.44 10.68
CA LEU A 58 -12.49 -7.19 9.30
C LEU A 58 -11.58 -8.28 8.73
N ILE A 59 -11.27 -9.32 9.50
CA ILE A 59 -10.36 -10.38 9.03
C ILE A 59 -10.92 -11.08 7.80
N ALA A 60 -12.24 -11.37 7.78
CA ALA A 60 -12.85 -12.02 6.62
C ALA A 60 -12.73 -11.15 5.37
N ALA A 61 -12.90 -9.83 5.51
CA ALA A 61 -12.74 -8.91 4.38
C ALA A 61 -11.30 -8.87 3.89
N ALA A 62 -10.33 -8.90 4.80
CA ALA A 62 -8.92 -8.94 4.43
C ALA A 62 -8.59 -10.22 3.68
N GLN A 63 -9.13 -11.34 4.14
CA GLN A 63 -8.94 -12.62 3.49
C GLN A 63 -9.53 -12.62 2.07
N LYS A 64 -10.71 -12.04 1.92
CA LYS A 64 -11.35 -11.93 0.62
C LYS A 64 -10.52 -11.11 -0.36
N LEU A 65 -9.94 -10.00 0.10
CA LEU A 65 -9.06 -9.19 -0.73
C LEU A 65 -7.79 -9.95 -1.11
N TYR A 66 -7.23 -10.69 -0.18
CA TYR A 66 -6.02 -11.45 -0.43
C TYR A 66 -6.24 -12.55 -1.46
N GLU A 67 -7.37 -13.26 -1.37
CA GLU A 67 -7.65 -14.40 -2.23
C GLU A 67 -8.30 -14.03 -3.56
N GLY A 68 -8.85 -12.82 -3.65
CA GLY A 68 -9.57 -12.39 -4.83
C GLY A 68 -11.05 -12.74 -4.75
N SER A 69 -11.89 -11.86 -5.29
CA SER A 69 -13.33 -11.93 -5.06
C SER A 69 -13.99 -13.20 -5.60
N GLY A 70 -13.45 -13.80 -6.65
CA GLY A 70 -14.07 -14.99 -7.23
C GLY A 70 -13.63 -16.30 -6.59
N LYS A 71 -12.64 -16.27 -5.71
CA LYS A 71 -12.03 -17.47 -5.16
C LYS A 71 -12.22 -17.62 -3.66
N SER A 72 -12.52 -16.56 -2.98
CA SER A 72 -12.63 -16.56 -1.54
C SER A 72 -13.99 -17.03 -1.10
N ARG A 73 -14.03 -17.83 -0.04
CA ARG A 73 -15.26 -18.21 0.64
C ARG A 73 -15.57 -17.28 1.81
N ALA A 74 -14.68 -16.32 2.05
CA ALA A 74 -14.90 -15.38 3.12
C ALA A 74 -16.12 -14.53 2.81
N ASN A 75 -16.92 -14.25 3.83
CA ASN A 75 -18.14 -13.48 3.69
C ASN A 75 -17.89 -12.08 4.23
N ALA A 76 -17.93 -11.10 3.35
CA ALA A 76 -17.65 -9.73 3.74
C ALA A 76 -18.45 -8.77 2.87
N THR A 77 -18.88 -7.67 3.48
CA THR A 77 -19.61 -6.64 2.76
C THR A 77 -18.65 -5.73 2.01
N PHE A 78 -19.21 -4.96 1.08
CA PHE A 78 -18.42 -3.94 0.38
C PHE A 78 -17.82 -2.93 1.36
N GLU A 79 -18.59 -2.53 2.36
CA GLU A 79 -18.10 -1.58 3.35
C GLU A 79 -16.94 -2.13 4.16
N GLU A 80 -17.01 -3.39 4.54
CA GLU A 80 -15.91 -4.03 5.27
C GLU A 80 -14.65 -4.13 4.42
N THR A 81 -14.84 -4.48 3.15
CA THR A 81 -13.72 -4.55 2.21
C THR A 81 -13.07 -3.19 2.03
N ALA A 82 -13.89 -2.14 1.88
CA ALA A 82 -13.38 -0.78 1.75
C ALA A 82 -12.60 -0.34 2.98
N LYS A 83 -13.05 -0.73 4.17
CA LYS A 83 -12.32 -0.40 5.40
C LYS A 83 -10.94 -1.05 5.43
N VAL A 84 -10.85 -2.30 4.99
CA VAL A 84 -9.57 -2.98 4.93
C VAL A 84 -8.63 -2.30 3.93
N MET A 85 -9.16 -1.94 2.75
CA MET A 85 -8.37 -1.23 1.77
C MET A 85 -7.83 0.08 2.34
N ARG A 86 -8.66 0.79 3.10
CA ARG A 86 -8.23 2.02 3.75
C ARG A 86 -7.09 1.78 4.73
N LEU A 87 -7.16 0.71 5.51
CA LEU A 87 -6.10 0.37 6.44
C LEU A 87 -4.78 0.09 5.70
N VAL A 88 -4.86 -0.59 4.56
CA VAL A 88 -3.67 -0.85 3.75
C VAL A 88 -3.08 0.46 3.23
N VAL A 89 -3.94 1.37 2.75
CA VAL A 89 -3.49 2.66 2.26
C VAL A 89 -2.78 3.46 3.36
N GLU A 90 -3.36 3.48 4.55
CA GLU A 90 -2.77 4.21 5.66
C GLU A 90 -1.43 3.61 6.07
N GLU A 91 -1.32 2.30 6.02
CA GLU A 91 -0.05 1.63 6.34
C GLU A 91 1.00 1.93 5.28
N ALA A 92 0.62 2.01 4.03
CA ALA A 92 1.55 2.24 2.92
C ALA A 92 2.02 3.69 2.83
N LEU A 93 1.25 4.64 3.32
CA LEU A 93 1.61 6.06 3.25
C LEU A 93 2.60 6.39 4.36
N ALA A 94 3.89 6.40 3.98
CA ALA A 94 4.96 6.57 4.96
C ALA A 94 5.26 8.03 5.27
N GLU A 95 5.17 8.88 4.24
CA GLU A 95 5.50 10.31 4.42
C GLU A 95 4.83 11.12 3.34
N PRO A 96 3.94 12.05 3.67
CA PRO A 96 3.44 12.32 5.02
C PRO A 96 2.56 11.19 5.51
N THR A 97 2.37 11.09 6.80
CA THR A 97 1.46 10.10 7.37
C THR A 97 0.02 10.58 7.23
N MET A 98 -0.93 9.64 7.37
CA MET A 98 -2.34 10.04 7.38
C MET A 98 -2.65 11.04 8.48
N GLU A 99 -2.01 10.88 9.64
CA GLU A 99 -2.20 11.81 10.73
C GLU A 99 -1.75 13.22 10.37
N GLN A 100 -0.63 13.33 9.66
CA GLN A 100 -0.14 14.63 9.20
C GLN A 100 -1.09 15.26 8.19
N LEU A 101 -1.64 14.47 7.28
CA LEU A 101 -2.62 14.99 6.32
C LEU A 101 -3.86 15.51 7.02
N LYS A 102 -4.38 14.73 7.96
CA LYS A 102 -5.58 15.15 8.70
C LYS A 102 -5.33 16.40 9.52
N ALA A 103 -4.14 16.51 10.11
CA ALA A 103 -3.76 17.71 10.86
C ALA A 103 -3.71 18.94 9.96
N ALA A 104 -3.38 18.75 8.68
CA ALA A 104 -3.37 19.84 7.70
C ALA A 104 -4.75 20.11 7.10
N GLY A 105 -5.78 19.37 7.53
CA GLY A 105 -7.13 19.55 7.02
C GLY A 105 -7.39 18.82 5.71
N LEU A 106 -6.57 17.83 5.38
CA LEU A 106 -6.69 17.10 4.12
C LEU A 106 -7.07 15.64 4.34
N ASP A 107 -7.70 15.06 3.33
CA ASP A 107 -7.90 13.63 3.26
C ASP A 107 -7.51 13.21 1.86
N LEU A 108 -7.21 11.92 1.67
CA LEU A 108 -6.85 11.42 0.37
C LEU A 108 -8.06 11.45 -0.57
N THR A 109 -7.82 11.77 -1.84
CA THR A 109 -8.84 11.61 -2.85
C THR A 109 -8.97 10.12 -3.16
N GLU A 110 -10.09 9.77 -3.79
CA GLU A 110 -10.31 8.38 -4.18
C GLU A 110 -9.22 7.89 -5.12
N GLU A 111 -8.82 8.72 -6.07
CA GLU A 111 -7.78 8.36 -7.01
C GLU A 111 -6.43 8.17 -6.33
N GLN A 112 -6.09 9.05 -5.38
CA GLN A 112 -4.86 8.90 -4.61
C GLN A 112 -4.88 7.59 -3.82
N ALA A 113 -5.98 7.31 -3.16
CA ALA A 113 -6.10 6.10 -2.35
C ALA A 113 -5.98 4.85 -3.21
N ASP A 114 -6.61 4.85 -4.39
CA ASP A 114 -6.53 3.70 -5.30
C ASP A 114 -5.09 3.44 -5.73
N GLN A 115 -4.37 4.49 -6.10
CA GLN A 115 -2.99 4.34 -6.54
C GLN A 115 -2.08 3.88 -5.40
N ILE A 116 -2.29 4.41 -4.21
CA ILE A 116 -1.51 3.98 -3.05
C ILE A 116 -1.78 2.51 -2.74
N TYR A 117 -3.05 2.10 -2.82
CA TYR A 117 -3.40 0.70 -2.59
C TYR A 117 -2.71 -0.24 -3.58
N LEU A 118 -2.75 0.13 -4.87
CA LEU A 118 -2.08 -0.68 -5.89
C LEU A 118 -0.59 -0.76 -5.64
N TYR A 119 0.02 0.35 -5.28
CA TYR A 119 1.45 0.35 -4.93
C TYR A 119 1.71 -0.58 -3.75
N ALA A 120 0.88 -0.50 -2.74
CA ALA A 120 1.08 -1.27 -1.51
C ALA A 120 1.15 -2.76 -1.78
N ILE A 121 0.27 -3.25 -2.65
CA ILE A 121 0.17 -4.69 -2.89
C ILE A 121 1.01 -5.17 -4.07
N LYS A 122 1.30 -4.31 -5.05
CA LYS A 122 1.96 -4.76 -6.29
C LYS A 122 3.28 -4.05 -6.58
N GLY A 123 3.52 -2.91 -5.94
CA GLY A 123 4.76 -2.18 -6.13
C GLY A 123 4.67 -1.14 -7.24
N ALA A 124 5.79 -0.45 -7.45
CA ALA A 124 5.85 0.74 -8.29
C ALA A 124 5.50 0.50 -9.76
N LYS A 125 5.74 -0.68 -10.26
CA LYS A 125 5.52 -0.97 -11.69
C LYS A 125 4.07 -0.75 -12.11
N VAL A 126 3.13 -0.93 -11.20
CA VAL A 126 1.73 -0.77 -11.51
C VAL A 126 1.39 0.67 -11.85
N LEU A 127 2.09 1.61 -11.21
CA LEU A 127 1.82 3.03 -11.40
C LEU A 127 2.42 3.58 -12.69
N GLU A 128 3.39 2.85 -13.25
CA GLU A 128 4.06 3.28 -14.48
C GLU A 128 3.34 2.81 -15.75
N ALA A 129 2.44 1.88 -15.59
CA ALA A 129 1.77 1.25 -16.72
C ALA A 129 0.77 2.18 -17.42
#